data_d79ee5a54956114037856874aaf18672
#
_entry.id   d79ee5a54956114037856874aaf18672
#
_cell.length_a   1.000
_cell.length_b   1.000
_cell.length_c   1.000
_cell.angle_alpha   90.00
_cell.angle_beta   90.00
_cell.angle_gamma   90.00
#
_symmetry.space_group_name_H-M   'P 1'
#
loop_
_entity.id
_entity.type
_entity.pdbx_description
1 polymer ?
#
loop_
_entity_poly.entity_id
_entity_poly.type
_entity_poly.pdbx_seq_one_letter_code
_entity_poly.pdbx_strand_id
1 'polypeptide(L)'
;MKIVALLNEAAGAVEHASNETLEARLAASFAKHGVDAEIAIVAQHNLQKAAKDAAKRGESGETDAVVAGGGDGSIRVVASALAGTSVPLGVLPLGTLNHFAKDLGVPLDLDEAVAAIANGTRRRIDVASVNDEIFINNSSIGIYPYLVSDRDRFRKQHAVAKWLATIPAMLHTLRQYPRTQLTIVTKDWTRTFRTPCVFVGNNEYKMELSSLGRREALDKGKLFLCVVKQPTPLGLLRAFLHLCLGRLDPTRDIERFELEELTITSRAAQLWVALDGEVGSMHPPLHYRSLPGALQVIVPKS
;
A
#
# COMPACT_ATOMS: atom_id res chain seq x y z
N MET A 1 -19.44 19.53 -8.98
CA MET A 1 -18.80 18.20 -9.05
C MET A 1 -19.63 17.25 -8.21
N LYS A 2 -19.97 16.06 -8.74
CA LYS A 2 -20.73 15.03 -8.02
C LYS A 2 -19.81 13.85 -7.73
N ILE A 3 -19.73 13.40 -6.47
CA ILE A 3 -18.83 12.33 -6.07
C ILE A 3 -19.53 11.24 -5.25
N VAL A 4 -18.96 10.04 -5.26
CA VAL A 4 -19.28 8.96 -4.31
C VAL A 4 -18.09 8.76 -3.39
N ALA A 5 -18.29 8.94 -2.10
CA ALA A 5 -17.26 8.72 -1.07
C ALA A 5 -17.54 7.39 -0.34
N LEU A 6 -16.64 6.45 -0.46
CA LEU A 6 -16.67 5.14 0.20
C LEU A 6 -15.76 5.16 1.41
N LEU A 7 -16.34 5.18 2.60
CA LEU A 7 -15.61 5.20 3.87
C LEU A 7 -15.61 3.78 4.46
N ASN A 8 -14.44 3.29 4.84
CA ASN A 8 -14.36 2.04 5.57
C ASN A 8 -14.88 2.22 7.00
N GLU A 9 -15.86 1.41 7.41
CA GLU A 9 -16.46 1.42 8.75
C GLU A 9 -15.42 1.38 9.88
N ALA A 10 -14.34 0.60 9.72
CA ALA A 10 -13.27 0.50 10.71
C ALA A 10 -12.46 1.80 10.87
N ALA A 11 -12.47 2.71 9.89
CA ALA A 11 -11.78 3.99 9.95
C ALA A 11 -12.61 5.04 10.71
N GLY A 12 -13.94 4.95 10.67
CA GLY A 12 -14.85 5.88 11.38
C GLY A 12 -14.92 5.67 12.89
N ALA A 13 -14.43 4.55 13.41
CA ALA A 13 -14.50 4.21 14.83
C ALA A 13 -13.56 5.05 15.74
N VAL A 14 -12.69 5.88 15.18
CA VAL A 14 -11.65 6.61 15.94
C VAL A 14 -12.10 8.02 16.39
N GLU A 15 -13.16 8.59 15.80
CA GLU A 15 -13.62 9.97 16.12
C GLU A 15 -14.95 10.03 16.86
N HIS A 16 -15.04 9.44 18.05
CA HIS A 16 -16.24 9.59 18.93
C HIS A 16 -16.18 10.79 19.88
N ALA A 17 -15.47 11.86 19.55
CA ALA A 17 -15.36 13.03 20.44
C ALA A 17 -16.37 14.15 20.15
N SER A 18 -17.16 14.12 19.07
CA SER A 18 -18.19 15.09 18.74
C SER A 18 -19.55 14.43 18.52
N ASN A 19 -20.64 15.14 18.85
CA ASN A 19 -22.03 14.69 18.62
C ASN A 19 -22.40 14.61 17.12
N GLU A 20 -21.52 14.99 16.23
CA GLU A 20 -21.71 14.97 14.78
C GLU A 20 -21.04 13.73 14.20
N THR A 21 -21.75 12.99 13.34
CA THR A 21 -21.18 11.83 12.66
C THR A 21 -20.14 12.27 11.63
N LEU A 22 -19.10 11.44 11.42
CA LEU A 22 -18.08 11.68 10.39
C LEU A 22 -18.71 11.92 9.00
N GLU A 23 -19.78 11.21 8.71
CA GLU A 23 -20.56 11.35 7.47
C GLU A 23 -21.15 12.76 7.32
N ALA A 24 -21.85 13.26 8.36
CA ALA A 24 -22.43 14.61 8.35
C ALA A 24 -21.36 15.70 8.24
N ARG A 25 -20.26 15.56 8.96
CA ARG A 25 -19.11 16.46 8.90
C ARG A 25 -18.52 16.53 7.49
N LEU A 26 -18.26 15.36 6.86
CA LEU A 26 -17.72 15.30 5.50
C LEU A 26 -18.70 15.88 4.47
N ALA A 27 -20.01 15.56 4.59
CA ALA A 27 -21.02 16.11 3.69
C ALA A 27 -21.05 17.66 3.78
N ALA A 28 -21.01 18.21 4.99
CA ALA A 28 -20.95 19.65 5.20
C ALA A 28 -19.64 20.26 4.65
N SER A 29 -18.50 19.58 4.84
CA SER A 29 -17.21 20.04 4.32
C SER A 29 -17.18 20.06 2.81
N PHE A 30 -17.65 18.99 2.12
CA PHE A 30 -17.77 18.97 0.67
C PHE A 30 -18.74 20.03 0.12
N ALA A 31 -19.89 20.21 0.78
CA ALA A 31 -20.88 21.22 0.39
C ALA A 31 -20.32 22.65 0.42
N LYS A 32 -19.46 23.00 1.40
CA LYS A 32 -18.74 24.28 1.46
C LYS A 32 -17.93 24.57 0.20
N HIS A 33 -17.45 23.52 -0.45
CA HIS A 33 -16.68 23.62 -1.71
C HIS A 33 -17.51 23.41 -2.97
N GLY A 34 -18.86 23.38 -2.85
CA GLY A 34 -19.76 23.19 -4.00
C GLY A 34 -19.72 21.78 -4.60
N VAL A 35 -19.34 20.78 -3.81
CA VAL A 35 -19.29 19.36 -4.20
C VAL A 35 -20.52 18.65 -3.64
N ASP A 36 -21.28 18.00 -4.52
CA ASP A 36 -22.38 17.11 -4.18
C ASP A 36 -21.79 15.71 -3.88
N ALA A 37 -21.76 15.34 -2.61
CA ALA A 37 -21.09 14.14 -2.12
C ALA A 37 -22.11 13.14 -1.56
N GLU A 38 -22.26 12.00 -2.25
CA GLU A 38 -22.90 10.82 -1.70
C GLU A 38 -21.90 10.06 -0.85
N ILE A 39 -22.12 10.01 0.47
CA ILE A 39 -21.19 9.37 1.41
C ILE A 39 -21.78 8.04 1.86
N ALA A 40 -21.02 6.97 1.72
CA ALA A 40 -21.40 5.63 2.13
C ALA A 40 -20.35 5.03 3.08
N ILE A 41 -20.77 4.67 4.28
CA ILE A 41 -19.97 3.87 5.21
C ILE A 41 -20.13 2.41 4.82
N VAL A 42 -19.00 1.75 4.51
CA VAL A 42 -18.98 0.41 3.93
C VAL A 42 -18.13 -0.52 4.78
N ALA A 43 -18.72 -1.65 5.17
CA ALA A 43 -17.97 -2.71 5.82
C ALA A 43 -16.87 -3.28 4.91
N GLN A 44 -15.72 -3.65 5.48
CA GLN A 44 -14.53 -4.09 4.73
C GLN A 44 -14.85 -5.18 3.68
N HIS A 45 -15.69 -6.15 4.02
CA HIS A 45 -16.05 -7.26 3.13
C HIS A 45 -16.93 -6.83 1.93
N ASN A 46 -17.60 -5.69 2.01
CA ASN A 46 -18.45 -5.14 0.95
C ASN A 46 -17.72 -4.06 0.12
N LEU A 47 -16.57 -3.58 0.57
CA LEU A 47 -15.88 -2.44 -0.05
C LEU A 47 -15.52 -2.69 -1.52
N GLN A 48 -15.09 -3.91 -1.87
CA GLN A 48 -14.75 -4.25 -3.25
C GLN A 48 -15.97 -4.17 -4.19
N LYS A 49 -17.14 -4.63 -3.72
CA LYS A 49 -18.38 -4.54 -4.49
C LYS A 49 -18.80 -3.08 -4.65
N ALA A 50 -18.84 -2.32 -3.57
CA ALA A 50 -19.18 -0.90 -3.58
C ALA A 50 -18.24 -0.09 -4.50
N ALA A 51 -16.93 -0.39 -4.47
CA ALA A 51 -15.95 0.26 -5.34
C ALA A 51 -16.20 -0.03 -6.83
N LYS A 52 -16.51 -1.28 -7.20
CA LYS A 52 -16.85 -1.66 -8.58
C LYS A 52 -18.14 -1.00 -9.06
N ASP A 53 -19.15 -0.89 -8.19
CA ASP A 53 -20.40 -0.22 -8.52
C ASP A 53 -20.19 1.30 -8.68
N ALA A 54 -19.40 1.93 -7.81
CA ALA A 54 -19.02 3.33 -7.91
C ALA A 54 -18.19 3.62 -9.19
N ALA A 55 -17.28 2.72 -9.56
CA ALA A 55 -16.51 2.81 -10.79
C ALA A 55 -17.42 2.84 -12.03
N LYS A 56 -18.42 1.94 -12.11
CA LYS A 56 -19.40 1.90 -13.20
C LYS A 56 -20.22 3.19 -13.29
N ARG A 57 -20.64 3.74 -12.14
CA ARG A 57 -21.36 5.03 -12.09
C ARG A 57 -20.48 6.18 -12.59
N GLY A 58 -19.19 6.16 -12.31
CA GLY A 58 -18.24 7.12 -12.85
C GLY A 58 -18.05 6.97 -14.37
N GLU A 59 -17.92 5.74 -14.87
CA GLU A 59 -17.79 5.48 -16.32
C GLU A 59 -19.06 5.84 -17.10
N SER A 60 -20.25 5.71 -16.51
CA SER A 60 -21.51 6.15 -17.11
C SER A 60 -21.72 7.67 -17.05
N GLY A 61 -20.84 8.42 -16.39
CA GLY A 61 -20.96 9.87 -16.20
C GLY A 61 -21.96 10.29 -15.11
N GLU A 62 -22.45 9.35 -14.30
CA GLU A 62 -23.34 9.67 -13.17
C GLU A 62 -22.59 10.39 -12.05
N THR A 63 -21.29 10.09 -11.88
CA THR A 63 -20.41 10.71 -10.90
C THR A 63 -19.09 11.15 -11.53
N ASP A 64 -18.52 12.26 -11.06
CA ASP A 64 -17.28 12.86 -11.58
C ASP A 64 -16.02 12.24 -10.99
N ALA A 65 -16.11 11.64 -9.79
CA ALA A 65 -15.02 11.00 -9.08
C ALA A 65 -15.52 10.03 -8.01
N VAL A 66 -14.68 9.09 -7.63
CA VAL A 66 -14.86 8.21 -6.46
C VAL A 66 -13.83 8.58 -5.40
N VAL A 67 -14.26 8.72 -4.16
CA VAL A 67 -13.38 9.07 -3.03
C VAL A 67 -13.27 7.86 -2.11
N ALA A 68 -12.05 7.46 -1.77
CA ALA A 68 -11.76 6.40 -0.82
C ALA A 68 -11.36 7.00 0.54
N GLY A 69 -12.12 6.67 1.59
CA GLY A 69 -11.79 7.05 2.98
C GLY A 69 -11.38 5.84 3.79
N GLY A 70 -10.16 5.86 4.31
CA GLY A 70 -9.63 4.75 5.10
C GLY A 70 -8.11 4.71 5.15
N GLY A 71 -7.55 3.58 5.56
CA GLY A 71 -6.12 3.29 5.48
C GLY A 71 -5.71 2.78 4.09
N ASP A 72 -4.40 2.57 3.89
CA ASP A 72 -3.83 2.17 2.60
C ASP A 72 -4.49 0.92 1.99
N GLY A 73 -4.88 -0.07 2.81
CA GLY A 73 -5.61 -1.26 2.34
C GLY A 73 -7.00 -0.94 1.76
N SER A 74 -7.77 -0.06 2.40
CA SER A 74 -9.08 0.37 1.88
C SER A 74 -8.93 1.18 0.60
N ILE A 75 -7.95 2.09 0.56
CA ILE A 75 -7.62 2.88 -0.62
C ILE A 75 -7.22 1.97 -1.78
N ARG A 76 -6.41 0.92 -1.53
CA ARG A 76 -6.02 -0.09 -2.52
C ARG A 76 -7.24 -0.77 -3.16
N VAL A 77 -8.23 -1.17 -2.35
CA VAL A 77 -9.44 -1.84 -2.86
C VAL A 77 -10.19 -0.94 -3.84
N VAL A 78 -10.36 0.35 -3.50
CA VAL A 78 -11.03 1.30 -4.39
C VAL A 78 -10.17 1.61 -5.62
N ALA A 79 -8.87 1.83 -5.44
CA ALA A 79 -7.92 2.04 -6.54
C ALA A 79 -7.91 0.87 -7.53
N SER A 80 -8.00 -0.39 -7.03
CA SER A 80 -8.08 -1.58 -7.88
C SER A 80 -9.33 -1.60 -8.76
N ALA A 81 -10.46 -1.09 -8.25
CA ALA A 81 -11.69 -1.00 -9.05
C ALA A 81 -11.65 0.12 -10.10
N LEU A 82 -10.84 1.17 -9.87
CA LEU A 82 -10.72 2.32 -10.75
C LEU A 82 -9.54 2.21 -11.74
N ALA A 83 -8.62 1.29 -11.50
CA ALA A 83 -7.47 1.08 -12.39
C ALA A 83 -7.91 0.70 -13.79
N GLY A 84 -7.38 1.38 -14.81
CA GLY A 84 -7.77 1.23 -16.21
C GLY A 84 -9.01 2.01 -16.63
N THR A 85 -9.72 2.67 -15.69
CA THR A 85 -10.87 3.53 -15.99
C THR A 85 -10.45 5.00 -16.17
N SER A 86 -11.39 5.85 -16.59
CA SER A 86 -11.22 7.30 -16.63
C SER A 86 -11.68 8.01 -15.35
N VAL A 87 -12.20 7.26 -14.37
CA VAL A 87 -12.80 7.79 -13.15
C VAL A 87 -11.70 8.17 -12.15
N PRO A 88 -11.60 9.42 -11.71
CA PRO A 88 -10.56 9.83 -10.78
C PRO A 88 -10.82 9.34 -9.34
N LEU A 89 -9.76 8.94 -8.67
CA LEU A 89 -9.74 8.62 -7.25
C LEU A 89 -9.37 9.84 -6.42
N GLY A 90 -10.24 10.24 -5.50
CA GLY A 90 -9.90 11.11 -4.38
C GLY A 90 -9.53 10.27 -3.14
N VAL A 91 -8.69 10.81 -2.27
CA VAL A 91 -8.20 10.10 -1.08
C VAL A 91 -8.46 10.89 0.19
N LEU A 92 -9.17 10.29 1.15
CA LEU A 92 -9.33 10.80 2.52
C LEU A 92 -8.47 9.94 3.47
N PRO A 93 -7.42 10.52 4.10
CA PRO A 93 -6.41 9.79 4.88
C PRO A 93 -6.90 9.45 6.29
N LEU A 94 -7.83 8.51 6.43
CA LEU A 94 -8.42 8.10 7.70
C LEU A 94 -7.69 6.92 8.36
N GLY A 95 -6.54 6.50 7.82
CA GLY A 95 -5.72 5.43 8.37
C GLY A 95 -4.62 5.93 9.30
N THR A 96 -3.80 4.99 9.80
CA THR A 96 -2.69 5.31 10.72
C THR A 96 -1.43 5.78 9.98
N LEU A 97 -1.07 5.18 8.85
CA LEU A 97 0.18 5.44 8.12
C LEU A 97 -0.04 6.37 6.93
N ASN A 98 -1.09 6.15 6.17
CA ASN A 98 -1.51 6.97 5.02
C ASN A 98 -0.37 7.24 4.02
N HIS A 99 0.39 6.17 3.68
CA HIS A 99 1.54 6.27 2.77
C HIS A 99 1.14 6.81 1.41
N PHE A 100 0.07 6.27 0.84
CA PHE A 100 -0.39 6.67 -0.48
C PHE A 100 -0.87 8.14 -0.52
N ALA A 101 -1.60 8.60 0.50
CA ALA A 101 -2.00 10.00 0.60
C ALA A 101 -0.79 10.94 0.69
N LYS A 102 0.22 10.57 1.48
CA LYS A 102 1.47 11.34 1.61
C LYS A 102 2.25 11.42 0.28
N ASP A 103 2.29 10.34 -0.48
CA ASP A 103 2.96 10.30 -1.78
C ASP A 103 2.23 11.16 -2.82
N LEU A 104 0.90 11.26 -2.72
CA LEU A 104 0.09 12.17 -3.53
C LEU A 104 0.16 13.64 -3.07
N GLY A 105 0.78 13.93 -1.93
CA GLY A 105 0.80 15.26 -1.32
C GLY A 105 -0.54 15.68 -0.72
N VAL A 106 -1.46 14.73 -0.48
CA VAL A 106 -2.76 15.01 0.15
C VAL A 106 -2.54 15.34 1.62
N PRO A 107 -3.08 16.47 2.11
CA PRO A 107 -3.03 16.83 3.54
C PRO A 107 -3.63 15.75 4.42
N LEU A 108 -3.08 15.59 5.64
CA LEU A 108 -3.60 14.63 6.61
C LEU A 108 -4.77 15.19 7.44
N ASP A 109 -4.93 16.50 7.47
CA ASP A 109 -6.13 17.14 7.99
C ASP A 109 -7.31 16.86 7.06
N LEU A 110 -8.46 16.54 7.64
CA LEU A 110 -9.61 16.08 6.89
C LEU A 110 -10.26 17.17 6.05
N ASP A 111 -10.37 18.38 6.59
CA ASP A 111 -10.99 19.52 5.89
C ASP A 111 -10.07 20.01 4.76
N GLU A 112 -8.76 20.00 4.97
CA GLU A 112 -7.77 20.29 3.94
C GLU A 112 -7.74 19.20 2.85
N ALA A 113 -7.93 17.93 3.22
CA ALA A 113 -8.03 16.83 2.24
C ALA A 113 -9.29 16.95 1.38
N VAL A 114 -10.43 17.33 1.98
CA VAL A 114 -11.67 17.63 1.26
C VAL A 114 -11.46 18.80 0.29
N ALA A 115 -10.82 19.88 0.74
CA ALA A 115 -10.49 21.03 -0.11
C ALA A 115 -9.57 20.63 -1.26
N ALA A 116 -8.59 19.76 -1.02
CA ALA A 116 -7.70 19.23 -2.05
C ALA A 116 -8.45 18.39 -3.08
N ILE A 117 -9.43 17.58 -2.67
CA ILE A 117 -10.28 16.81 -3.60
C ILE A 117 -11.18 17.75 -4.43
N ALA A 118 -11.82 18.73 -3.77
CA ALA A 118 -12.75 19.64 -4.43
C ALA A 118 -12.09 20.57 -5.46
N ASN A 119 -10.90 21.08 -5.15
CA ASN A 119 -10.19 22.09 -5.94
C ASN A 119 -8.94 21.57 -6.65
N GLY A 120 -8.60 20.29 -6.47
CA GLY A 120 -7.38 19.68 -6.97
C GLY A 120 -7.34 19.50 -8.50
N THR A 121 -6.24 18.93 -8.95
CA THR A 121 -6.03 18.60 -10.36
C THR A 121 -5.98 17.09 -10.55
N ARG A 122 -6.39 16.62 -11.72
CA ARG A 122 -6.33 15.20 -12.08
C ARG A 122 -4.94 14.88 -12.61
N ARG A 123 -4.34 13.80 -12.08
CA ARG A 123 -3.06 13.27 -12.51
C ARG A 123 -3.17 11.78 -12.76
N ARG A 124 -2.53 11.28 -13.83
CA ARG A 124 -2.37 9.84 -14.04
C ARG A 124 -1.11 9.37 -13.32
N ILE A 125 -1.24 8.26 -12.61
CA ILE A 125 -0.14 7.61 -11.92
C ILE A 125 -0.12 6.12 -12.25
N ASP A 126 1.02 5.49 -11.97
CA ASP A 126 1.16 4.07 -12.14
C ASP A 126 0.54 3.31 -10.96
N VAL A 127 0.05 2.13 -11.25
CA VAL A 127 -0.17 1.08 -10.26
C VAL A 127 0.64 -0.15 -10.67
N ALA A 128 0.74 -1.12 -9.79
CA ALA A 128 1.39 -2.38 -10.12
C ALA A 128 0.46 -3.55 -9.82
N SER A 129 0.72 -4.69 -10.47
CA SER A 129 -0.02 -5.91 -10.22
C SER A 129 0.90 -7.08 -9.92
N VAL A 130 0.38 -8.03 -9.15
CA VAL A 130 0.91 -9.39 -9.07
C VAL A 130 -0.23 -10.34 -9.39
N ASN A 131 -0.05 -11.12 -10.48
CA ASN A 131 -1.13 -11.86 -11.10
C ASN A 131 -2.30 -10.90 -11.42
N ASP A 132 -3.50 -11.14 -10.87
CA ASP A 132 -4.69 -10.30 -11.07
C ASP A 132 -4.91 -9.28 -9.93
N GLU A 133 -4.02 -9.25 -8.92
CA GLU A 133 -4.16 -8.39 -7.76
C GLU A 133 -3.34 -7.09 -7.92
N ILE A 134 -4.02 -5.96 -7.80
CA ILE A 134 -3.38 -4.63 -7.86
C ILE A 134 -2.86 -4.21 -6.50
N PHE A 135 -1.70 -3.59 -6.50
CA PHE A 135 -1.15 -2.85 -5.36
C PHE A 135 -0.73 -1.44 -5.79
N ILE A 136 -0.89 -0.50 -4.88
CA ILE A 136 -0.61 0.93 -5.13
C ILE A 136 0.74 1.36 -4.58
N ASN A 137 1.20 0.73 -3.49
CA ASN A 137 2.47 1.05 -2.86
C ASN A 137 3.50 -0.05 -3.14
N ASN A 138 3.34 -1.20 -2.50
CA ASN A 138 4.32 -2.27 -2.59
C ASN A 138 3.75 -3.66 -2.32
N SER A 139 4.50 -4.65 -2.79
CA SER A 139 4.34 -6.05 -2.43
C SER A 139 5.60 -6.57 -1.76
N SER A 140 5.47 -7.53 -0.85
CA SER A 140 6.62 -8.20 -0.26
C SER A 140 6.39 -9.69 -0.06
N ILE A 141 7.48 -10.46 -0.17
CA ILE A 141 7.51 -11.92 0.03
C ILE A 141 8.57 -12.23 1.09
N GLY A 142 8.30 -13.17 1.97
CA GLY A 142 9.26 -13.62 2.98
C GLY A 142 8.91 -13.16 4.39
N ILE A 143 9.88 -12.68 5.16
CA ILE A 143 9.73 -12.40 6.61
C ILE A 143 8.68 -11.34 6.94
N TYR A 144 8.50 -10.33 6.08
CA TYR A 144 7.60 -9.21 6.36
C TYR A 144 6.13 -9.66 6.52
N PRO A 145 5.56 -10.51 5.65
CA PRO A 145 4.24 -11.08 5.87
C PRO A 145 4.09 -11.79 7.20
N TYR A 146 5.12 -12.54 7.65
CA TYR A 146 5.11 -13.19 8.96
C TYR A 146 5.12 -12.19 10.12
N LEU A 147 5.94 -11.14 10.03
CA LEU A 147 6.00 -10.09 11.05
C LEU A 147 4.67 -9.35 11.19
N VAL A 148 3.96 -9.10 10.09
CA VAL A 148 2.65 -8.45 10.11
C VAL A 148 1.59 -9.38 10.72
N SER A 149 1.55 -10.65 10.34
CA SER A 149 0.59 -11.63 10.86
C SER A 149 0.81 -11.90 12.35
N ASP A 150 2.07 -12.02 12.80
CA ASP A 150 2.41 -12.22 14.21
C ASP A 150 2.11 -10.97 15.06
N ARG A 151 2.35 -9.76 14.53
CA ARG A 151 1.99 -8.52 15.22
C ARG A 151 0.50 -8.45 15.55
N ASP A 152 -0.36 -8.87 14.63
CA ASP A 152 -1.81 -8.86 14.83
C ASP A 152 -2.26 -9.95 15.81
N ARG A 153 -1.56 -11.09 15.84
CA ARG A 153 -1.75 -12.16 16.84
C ARG A 153 -1.31 -11.72 18.24
N PHE A 154 -0.12 -11.11 18.37
CA PHE A 154 0.41 -10.62 19.65
C PHE A 154 -0.41 -9.44 20.21
N ARG A 155 -0.91 -8.57 19.34
CA ARG A 155 -1.79 -7.45 19.75
C ARG A 155 -3.08 -7.91 20.41
N LYS A 156 -3.58 -9.09 20.03
CA LYS A 156 -4.78 -9.69 20.62
C LYS A 156 -4.53 -10.39 21.96
N GLN A 157 -3.29 -10.75 22.28
CA GLN A 157 -2.97 -11.62 23.44
C GLN A 157 -2.29 -10.92 24.61
N HIS A 158 -1.61 -9.79 24.47
CA HIS A 158 -0.81 -9.21 25.56
C HIS A 158 -0.90 -7.67 25.61
N ALA A 159 -1.41 -7.16 26.74
CA ALA A 159 -1.38 -5.74 27.11
C ALA A 159 0.00 -5.28 27.65
N VAL A 160 1.09 -5.90 27.25
CA VAL A 160 2.46 -5.63 27.75
C VAL A 160 3.16 -4.60 26.85
N ALA A 161 4.01 -3.75 27.45
CA ALA A 161 4.76 -2.69 26.78
C ALA A 161 5.32 -3.13 25.41
N LYS A 162 4.80 -2.50 24.35
CA LYS A 162 4.90 -2.90 22.94
C LYS A 162 6.32 -3.19 22.43
N TRP A 163 7.33 -2.54 22.97
CA TRP A 163 8.72 -2.67 22.54
C TRP A 163 9.47 -3.87 23.17
N LEU A 164 9.12 -4.26 24.40
CA LEU A 164 9.74 -5.41 25.08
C LEU A 164 9.30 -6.77 24.50
N ALA A 165 8.07 -6.86 23.98
CA ALA A 165 7.57 -8.05 23.29
C ALA A 165 8.11 -8.19 21.86
N THR A 166 8.56 -7.09 21.24
CA THR A 166 9.06 -7.08 19.86
C THR A 166 10.39 -7.81 19.72
N ILE A 167 11.29 -7.72 20.71
CA ILE A 167 12.62 -8.35 20.65
C ILE A 167 12.54 -9.89 20.70
N PRO A 168 11.82 -10.53 21.64
CA PRO A 168 11.65 -11.99 21.65
C PRO A 168 10.89 -12.51 20.43
N ALA A 169 9.86 -11.80 19.97
CA ALA A 169 9.11 -12.15 18.76
C ALA A 169 10.02 -12.08 17.52
N MET A 170 10.82 -11.03 17.38
CA MET A 170 11.79 -10.88 16.32
C MET A 170 12.86 -11.99 16.35
N LEU A 171 13.39 -12.34 17.53
CA LEU A 171 14.35 -13.44 17.69
C LEU A 171 13.71 -14.80 17.39
N HIS A 172 12.45 -15.01 17.78
CA HIS A 172 11.71 -16.24 17.47
C HIS A 172 11.46 -16.37 15.98
N THR A 173 10.96 -15.32 15.35
CA THR A 173 10.76 -15.24 13.89
C THR A 173 12.08 -15.40 13.14
N LEU A 174 13.18 -14.81 13.63
CA LEU A 174 14.52 -14.98 13.06
C LEU A 174 15.04 -16.42 13.19
N ARG A 175 14.65 -17.19 14.23
CA ARG A 175 15.01 -18.61 14.41
C ARG A 175 14.18 -19.54 13.53
N GLN A 176 12.91 -19.27 13.35
CA GLN A 176 12.00 -20.07 12.49
C GLN A 176 12.05 -19.66 11.01
N TYR A 177 12.95 -18.78 10.67
CA TYR A 177 13.08 -18.11 9.41
C TYR A 177 13.08 -19.09 8.22
N PRO A 178 12.05 -19.08 7.36
CA PRO A 178 12.06 -19.86 6.13
C PRO A 178 13.04 -19.22 5.15
N ARG A 179 14.17 -19.86 4.92
CA ARG A 179 15.07 -19.51 3.82
C ARG A 179 14.38 -19.87 2.52
N THR A 180 13.55 -19.00 2.03
CA THR A 180 12.79 -19.25 0.81
C THR A 180 13.75 -19.11 -0.39
N GLN A 181 13.85 -20.16 -1.17
CA GLN A 181 14.56 -20.11 -2.44
C GLN A 181 13.57 -19.62 -3.49
N LEU A 182 13.84 -18.43 -4.03
CA LEU A 182 13.04 -17.79 -5.06
C LEU A 182 13.88 -17.66 -6.32
N THR A 183 13.31 -18.06 -7.45
CA THR A 183 13.89 -17.78 -8.76
C THR A 183 13.15 -16.63 -9.39
N ILE A 184 13.89 -15.57 -9.70
CA ILE A 184 13.38 -14.35 -10.33
C ILE A 184 13.77 -14.41 -11.81
N VAL A 185 12.77 -14.31 -12.65
CA VAL A 185 12.89 -14.33 -14.12
C VAL A 185 12.48 -12.95 -14.62
N THR A 186 13.35 -12.34 -15.38
CA THR A 186 13.12 -11.06 -16.07
C THR A 186 13.36 -11.24 -17.57
N LYS A 187 13.15 -10.23 -18.37
CA LYS A 187 13.48 -10.24 -19.80
C LYS A 187 14.96 -10.51 -20.05
N ASP A 188 15.86 -9.97 -19.20
CA ASP A 188 17.29 -9.91 -19.45
C ASP A 188 18.09 -10.99 -18.68
N TRP A 189 17.52 -11.52 -17.57
CA TRP A 189 18.22 -12.48 -16.71
C TRP A 189 17.26 -13.37 -15.92
N THR A 190 17.81 -14.52 -15.49
CA THR A 190 17.18 -15.43 -14.53
C THR A 190 18.17 -15.69 -13.40
N ARG A 191 17.77 -15.42 -12.16
CA ARG A 191 18.60 -15.64 -10.97
C ARG A 191 17.81 -16.30 -9.86
N THR A 192 18.49 -17.17 -9.11
CA THR A 192 17.93 -17.80 -7.91
C THR A 192 18.56 -17.20 -6.68
N PHE A 193 17.71 -16.73 -5.77
CA PHE A 193 18.09 -16.09 -4.51
C PHE A 193 17.66 -16.96 -3.33
N ARG A 194 18.55 -17.09 -2.36
CA ARG A 194 18.20 -17.53 -1.00
C ARG A 194 18.06 -16.28 -0.14
N THR A 195 16.85 -15.80 -0.01
CA THR A 195 16.59 -14.48 0.58
C THR A 195 15.55 -14.56 1.68
N PRO A 196 15.70 -13.71 2.67
CA PRO A 196 14.69 -13.46 3.68
C PRO A 196 13.50 -12.66 3.20
N CYS A 197 13.74 -11.75 2.30
CA CYS A 197 12.73 -10.83 1.88
C CYS A 197 12.99 -10.36 0.46
N VAL A 198 11.95 -10.41 -0.34
CA VAL A 198 11.85 -9.70 -1.61
C VAL A 198 10.79 -8.62 -1.44
N PHE A 199 11.14 -7.42 -1.83
CA PHE A 199 10.26 -6.27 -1.87
C PHE A 199 10.11 -5.82 -3.32
N VAL A 200 8.87 -5.58 -3.74
CA VAL A 200 8.53 -5.07 -5.07
C VAL A 200 7.72 -3.80 -4.88
N GLY A 201 8.33 -2.67 -5.14
CA GLY A 201 7.68 -1.36 -5.08
C GLY A 201 7.04 -0.98 -6.41
N ASN A 202 5.93 -0.27 -6.35
CA ASN A 202 5.35 0.45 -7.48
C ASN A 202 6.10 1.77 -7.62
N ASN A 203 7.04 1.86 -8.57
CA ASN A 203 8.06 2.88 -8.72
C ASN A 203 9.14 2.87 -7.63
N GLU A 204 10.17 3.71 -7.79
CA GLU A 204 11.35 3.76 -6.94
C GLU A 204 11.07 4.36 -5.56
N TYR A 205 11.65 3.73 -4.53
CA TYR A 205 11.57 4.17 -3.14
C TYR A 205 12.86 4.85 -2.69
N LYS A 206 12.72 5.98 -1.99
CA LYS A 206 13.84 6.61 -1.30
C LYS A 206 14.29 5.73 -0.14
N MET A 207 15.57 5.39 -0.14
CA MET A 207 16.18 4.51 0.87
C MET A 207 16.88 5.30 1.99
N GLU A 208 16.70 6.60 2.05
CA GLU A 208 17.21 7.44 3.13
C GLU A 208 16.33 7.29 4.38
N LEU A 209 16.95 7.27 5.56
CA LEU A 209 16.24 7.07 6.82
C LEU A 209 15.14 8.13 7.07
N SER A 210 15.40 9.38 6.66
CA SER A 210 14.48 10.52 6.78
C SER A 210 13.27 10.46 5.84
N SER A 211 13.39 9.72 4.74
CA SER A 211 12.39 9.58 3.67
C SER A 211 11.99 8.13 3.42
N LEU A 212 12.34 7.22 4.34
CA LEU A 212 12.07 5.79 4.20
C LEU A 212 10.57 5.54 4.01
N GLY A 213 10.25 4.85 2.92
CA GLY A 213 8.85 4.55 2.56
C GLY A 213 8.18 5.61 1.69
N ARG A 214 8.84 6.72 1.33
CA ARG A 214 8.36 7.65 0.31
C ARG A 214 8.88 7.28 -1.06
N ARG A 215 8.06 7.45 -2.07
CA ARG A 215 8.44 7.24 -3.47
C ARG A 215 9.02 8.52 -4.06
N GLU A 216 9.94 8.34 -4.99
CA GLU A 216 10.57 9.45 -5.71
C GLU A 216 9.65 10.02 -6.78
N ALA A 217 8.93 9.13 -7.46
CA ALA A 217 7.93 9.45 -8.47
C ALA A 217 6.82 8.40 -8.48
N LEU A 218 5.68 8.73 -9.09
CA LEU A 218 4.51 7.85 -9.18
C LEU A 218 4.16 7.45 -10.62
N ASP A 219 5.00 7.83 -11.58
CA ASP A 219 4.71 7.80 -13.01
C ASP A 219 5.93 7.43 -13.89
N LYS A 220 6.86 6.62 -13.36
CA LYS A 220 8.04 6.14 -14.10
C LYS A 220 7.79 4.87 -14.91
N GLY A 221 6.66 4.21 -14.72
CA GLY A 221 6.34 2.95 -15.39
C GLY A 221 7.23 1.78 -14.98
N LYS A 222 7.81 1.80 -13.78
CA LYS A 222 8.78 0.81 -13.33
C LYS A 222 8.36 0.15 -12.02
N LEU A 223 8.77 -1.10 -11.86
CA LEU A 223 8.80 -1.80 -10.57
C LEU A 223 10.18 -1.61 -9.94
N PHE A 224 10.20 -1.36 -8.66
CA PHE A 224 11.42 -1.34 -7.86
C PHE A 224 11.58 -2.68 -7.13
N LEU A 225 12.42 -3.56 -7.64
CA LEU A 225 12.74 -4.83 -7.01
C LEU A 225 13.91 -4.65 -6.05
N CYS A 226 13.72 -5.02 -4.79
CA CYS A 226 14.75 -5.06 -3.77
C CYS A 226 14.84 -6.47 -3.17
N VAL A 227 16.01 -7.09 -3.26
CA VAL A 227 16.30 -8.44 -2.73
C VAL A 227 17.31 -8.32 -1.60
N VAL A 228 16.93 -8.76 -0.42
CA VAL A 228 17.83 -8.77 0.75
C VAL A 228 18.85 -9.89 0.63
N LYS A 229 20.14 -9.57 0.66
CA LYS A 229 21.25 -10.53 0.49
C LYS A 229 21.63 -11.32 1.73
N GLN A 230 21.16 -10.90 2.90
CA GLN A 230 21.61 -11.46 4.19
C GLN A 230 20.87 -12.76 4.54
N PRO A 231 21.45 -13.94 4.24
CA PRO A 231 20.75 -15.21 4.41
C PRO A 231 20.76 -15.72 5.87
N THR A 232 21.38 -14.96 6.79
CA THR A 232 21.51 -15.37 8.20
C THR A 232 20.77 -14.42 9.13
N PRO A 233 20.19 -14.91 10.25
CA PRO A 233 19.53 -14.07 11.25
C PRO A 233 20.45 -12.97 11.79
N LEU A 234 21.72 -13.30 12.01
CA LEU A 234 22.72 -12.33 12.49
C LEU A 234 23.03 -11.25 11.45
N GLY A 235 23.09 -11.63 10.16
CA GLY A 235 23.25 -10.70 9.05
C GLY A 235 22.09 -9.72 8.97
N LEU A 236 20.85 -10.19 9.14
CA LEU A 236 19.66 -9.34 9.21
C LEU A 236 19.67 -8.39 10.40
N LEU A 237 20.02 -8.89 11.57
CA LEU A 237 20.14 -8.05 12.77
C LEU A 237 21.19 -6.95 12.54
N ARG A 238 22.34 -7.30 11.93
CA ARG A 238 23.36 -6.31 11.58
C ARG A 238 22.85 -5.31 10.55
N ALA A 239 22.19 -5.76 9.49
CA ALA A 239 21.61 -4.87 8.47
C ALA A 239 20.57 -3.93 9.08
N PHE A 240 19.74 -4.43 10.00
CA PHE A 240 18.78 -3.63 10.76
C PHE A 240 19.48 -2.58 11.65
N LEU A 241 20.53 -2.98 12.39
CA LEU A 241 21.30 -2.05 13.20
C LEU A 241 22.01 -0.99 12.33
N HIS A 242 22.55 -1.38 11.18
CA HIS A 242 23.14 -0.42 10.23
C HIS A 242 22.08 0.54 9.67
N LEU A 243 20.87 0.07 9.40
CA LEU A 243 19.74 0.90 9.00
C LEU A 243 19.41 1.94 10.08
N CYS A 244 19.28 1.50 11.34
CA CYS A 244 19.01 2.38 12.49
C CYS A 244 20.12 3.43 12.71
N LEU A 245 21.36 3.09 12.38
CA LEU A 245 22.52 3.98 12.49
C LEU A 245 22.74 4.85 11.23
N GLY A 246 21.86 4.75 10.22
CA GLY A 246 22.04 5.44 8.94
C GLY A 246 23.24 4.97 8.13
N ARG A 247 23.78 3.77 8.43
CA ARG A 247 24.99 3.18 7.84
C ARG A 247 24.69 1.95 6.98
N LEU A 248 23.45 1.79 6.52
CA LEU A 248 23.10 0.68 5.64
C LEU A 248 23.93 0.81 4.35
N ASP A 249 24.71 -0.24 4.05
CA ASP A 249 25.42 -0.33 2.78
C ASP A 249 24.51 -0.99 1.73
N PRO A 250 23.94 -0.21 0.81
CA PRO A 250 23.01 -0.75 -0.19
C PRO A 250 23.65 -1.81 -1.08
N THR A 251 24.95 -1.72 -1.33
CA THR A 251 25.65 -2.61 -2.26
C THR A 251 25.93 -3.98 -1.63
N ARG A 252 26.10 -4.03 -0.31
CA ARG A 252 26.41 -5.23 0.44
C ARG A 252 25.18 -5.99 0.92
N ASP A 253 24.16 -5.27 1.37
CA ASP A 253 23.05 -5.83 2.12
C ASP A 253 21.82 -6.08 1.25
N ILE A 254 21.70 -5.40 0.11
CA ILE A 254 20.57 -5.52 -0.81
C ILE A 254 21.04 -5.50 -2.28
N GLU A 255 20.27 -6.17 -3.15
CA GLU A 255 20.32 -5.95 -4.60
C GLU A 255 19.06 -5.21 -5.05
N ARG A 256 19.22 -4.27 -5.97
CA ARG A 256 18.15 -3.42 -6.50
C ARG A 256 18.10 -3.52 -8.00
N PHE A 257 16.89 -3.51 -8.53
CA PHE A 257 16.64 -3.52 -9.96
C PHE A 257 15.40 -2.69 -10.27
N GLU A 258 15.44 -1.97 -11.36
CA GLU A 258 14.28 -1.31 -11.95
C GLU A 258 13.82 -2.13 -13.16
N LEU A 259 12.57 -2.57 -13.15
CA LEU A 259 12.01 -3.50 -14.12
C LEU A 259 10.61 -3.05 -14.52
N GLU A 260 10.14 -3.44 -15.68
CA GLU A 260 8.74 -3.25 -16.08
C GLU A 260 7.88 -4.42 -15.65
N GLU A 261 8.48 -5.62 -15.73
CA GLU A 261 7.85 -6.86 -15.32
C GLU A 261 8.89 -7.86 -14.80
N LEU A 262 8.43 -8.77 -13.96
CA LEU A 262 9.23 -9.91 -13.49
C LEU A 262 8.30 -11.06 -13.07
N THR A 263 8.86 -12.27 -13.08
CA THR A 263 8.17 -13.46 -12.56
C THR A 263 8.97 -14.06 -11.42
N ILE A 264 8.30 -14.34 -10.31
CA ILE A 264 8.89 -15.03 -9.15
C ILE A 264 8.35 -16.45 -9.09
N THR A 265 9.25 -17.43 -9.15
CA THR A 265 8.93 -18.84 -8.99
C THR A 265 9.52 -19.39 -7.71
N SER A 266 8.90 -20.42 -7.15
CA SER A 266 9.34 -21.13 -5.95
C SER A 266 8.98 -22.60 -6.03
N ARG A 267 9.68 -23.44 -5.26
CA ARG A 267 9.29 -24.86 -5.06
C ARG A 267 8.16 -25.02 -4.05
N ALA A 268 7.89 -23.99 -3.26
CA ALA A 268 6.77 -23.99 -2.32
C ALA A 268 5.44 -23.93 -3.08
N ALA A 269 4.46 -24.71 -2.63
CA ALA A 269 3.13 -24.69 -3.23
C ALA A 269 2.41 -23.34 -3.05
N GLN A 270 2.71 -22.63 -1.98
CA GLN A 270 2.17 -21.31 -1.66
C GLN A 270 3.26 -20.40 -1.11
N LEU A 271 3.14 -19.11 -1.40
CA LEU A 271 3.96 -18.04 -0.83
C LEU A 271 3.07 -17.07 -0.08
N TRP A 272 3.51 -16.66 1.10
CA TRP A 272 2.91 -15.54 1.80
C TRP A 272 3.37 -14.25 1.16
N VAL A 273 2.40 -13.45 0.73
CA VAL A 273 2.61 -12.18 0.04
C VAL A 273 1.88 -11.10 0.82
N ALA A 274 2.53 -10.00 1.09
CA ALA A 274 1.86 -8.80 1.56
C ALA A 274 1.68 -7.83 0.39
N LEU A 275 0.49 -7.26 0.26
CA LEU A 275 0.13 -6.21 -0.68
C LEU A 275 -0.35 -4.99 0.10
N ASP A 276 0.37 -3.88 0.00
CA ASP A 276 0.07 -2.64 0.73
C ASP A 276 -0.17 -2.85 2.23
N GLY A 277 0.55 -3.84 2.82
CA GLY A 277 0.46 -4.20 4.22
C GLY A 277 -0.59 -5.27 4.57
N GLU A 278 -1.44 -5.69 3.63
CA GLU A 278 -2.38 -6.81 3.81
C GLU A 278 -1.73 -8.13 3.38
N VAL A 279 -1.77 -9.12 4.27
CA VAL A 279 -1.12 -10.42 4.07
C VAL A 279 -2.09 -11.45 3.54
N GLY A 280 -1.72 -12.07 2.43
CA GLY A 280 -2.44 -13.20 1.82
C GLY A 280 -1.49 -14.30 1.38
N SER A 281 -2.03 -15.41 0.88
CA SER A 281 -1.27 -16.48 0.24
C SER A 281 -1.53 -16.51 -1.26
N MET A 282 -0.47 -16.70 -2.04
CA MET A 282 -0.55 -16.81 -3.50
C MET A 282 0.21 -18.05 -3.98
N HIS A 283 -0.23 -18.61 -5.10
CA HIS A 283 0.43 -19.73 -5.75
C HIS A 283 1.46 -19.23 -6.77
N PRO A 284 2.74 -19.66 -6.69
CA PRO A 284 3.70 -19.40 -7.77
C PRO A 284 3.26 -20.08 -9.07
N PRO A 285 3.63 -19.54 -10.25
CA PRO A 285 4.44 -18.35 -10.45
C PRO A 285 3.70 -17.04 -10.13
N LEU A 286 4.44 -16.05 -9.60
CA LEU A 286 3.92 -14.72 -9.33
C LEU A 286 4.41 -13.78 -10.44
N HIS A 287 3.49 -13.28 -11.25
CA HIS A 287 3.77 -12.38 -12.37
C HIS A 287 3.53 -10.94 -11.93
N TYR A 288 4.61 -10.19 -11.77
CA TYR A 288 4.58 -8.77 -11.43
C TYR A 288 4.67 -7.91 -12.68
N ARG A 289 3.84 -6.86 -12.76
CA ARG A 289 3.87 -5.87 -13.85
C ARG A 289 3.64 -4.47 -13.32
N SER A 290 4.35 -3.51 -13.88
CA SER A 290 3.96 -2.10 -13.80
C SER A 290 2.83 -1.84 -14.79
N LEU A 291 1.86 -1.03 -14.39
CA LEU A 291 0.73 -0.58 -15.22
C LEU A 291 0.80 0.95 -15.31
N PRO A 292 1.55 1.48 -16.29
CA PRO A 292 1.81 2.90 -16.39
C PRO A 292 0.55 3.72 -16.63
N GLY A 293 0.37 4.79 -15.84
CA GLY A 293 -0.75 5.72 -15.97
C GLY A 293 -2.13 5.10 -15.78
N ALA A 294 -2.21 3.89 -15.18
CA ALA A 294 -3.45 3.14 -15.10
C ALA A 294 -4.45 3.71 -14.08
N LEU A 295 -4.03 4.56 -13.16
CA LEU A 295 -4.92 5.16 -12.18
C LEU A 295 -4.93 6.69 -12.34
N GLN A 296 -6.12 7.26 -12.45
CA GLN A 296 -6.31 8.70 -12.37
C GLN A 296 -6.59 9.08 -10.92
N VAL A 297 -5.86 10.06 -10.39
CA VAL A 297 -6.00 10.54 -9.00
C VAL A 297 -6.25 12.04 -8.97
N ILE A 298 -6.89 12.53 -7.90
CA ILE A 298 -7.00 13.95 -7.61
C ILE A 298 -5.88 14.31 -6.64
N VAL A 299 -5.05 15.28 -7.02
CA VAL A 299 -3.95 15.79 -6.20
C VAL A 299 -4.13 17.28 -5.90
N PRO A 300 -3.60 17.81 -4.79
CA PRO A 300 -3.63 19.23 -4.49
C PRO A 300 -3.05 20.05 -5.64
N LYS A 301 -3.57 21.26 -5.86
CA LYS A 301 -2.91 22.22 -6.73
C LYS A 301 -1.59 22.65 -6.11
N SER A 302 -0.52 22.60 -6.90
CA SER A 302 0.80 23.11 -6.54
C SER A 302 0.76 24.61 -6.32
#